data_5dae43cad2fd47e54e2fe7ea2fbe0b4b
#
_entry.id   5dae43cad2fd47e54e2fe7ea2fbe0b4b
#
_cell.length_a   1.000
_cell.length_b   1.000
_cell.length_c   1.000
_cell.angle_alpha   90.00
_cell.angle_beta   90.00
_cell.angle_gamma   90.00
#
_symmetry.space_group_name_H-M   'P 1'
#
loop_
_entity.id
_entity.type
_entity.pdbx_description
1 polymer ?
#
loop_
_entity_poly.entity_id
_entity_poly.type
_entity_poly.pdbx_seq_one_letter_code
_entity_poly.pdbx_strand_id
1 'polypeptide(L)'
;MAVKIRLRRAGRKGLPFFQIVVADSRSPRDGRFIEKLGWYDPRKDIFELNTEKLEEWIGKGAIMSDRVKVLYRLKKQRETSKGGEEE
;
A
#
# COMPACT_ATOMS: atom_id res chain seq x y z
N MET A 1 13.91 -10.34 11.46
CA MET A 1 12.47 -10.14 11.35
C MET A 1 12.12 -9.62 9.97
N ALA A 2 11.22 -10.25 9.29
CA ALA A 2 10.79 -9.79 7.96
C ALA A 2 9.53 -8.94 8.12
N VAL A 3 9.55 -7.76 7.51
CA VAL A 3 8.41 -6.86 7.52
C VAL A 3 7.91 -6.74 6.09
N LYS A 4 6.60 -6.87 5.91
CA LYS A 4 5.98 -6.78 4.60
C LYS A 4 4.95 -5.67 4.53
N ILE A 5 4.88 -5.04 3.38
CA ILE A 5 3.85 -4.06 3.07
C ILE A 5 2.86 -4.77 2.16
N ARG A 6 1.62 -4.89 2.62
CA ARG A 6 0.62 -5.68 1.91
C ARG A 6 -0.77 -5.07 2.05
N LEU A 7 -1.71 -5.60 1.26
CA LEU A 7 -3.10 -5.22 1.37
C LEU A 7 -3.77 -6.08 2.43
N ARG A 8 -4.56 -5.44 3.28
CA ARG A 8 -5.35 -6.10 4.30
C ARG A 8 -6.82 -5.84 4.01
N ARG A 9 -7.60 -6.91 3.98
CA ARG A 9 -9.03 -6.77 3.73
C ARG A 9 -9.69 -6.07 4.91
N ALA A 10 -10.43 -5.00 4.62
CA ALA A 10 -11.05 -4.18 5.65
C ALA A 10 -12.52 -3.90 5.41
N GLY A 11 -13.03 -4.23 4.23
CA GLY A 11 -14.41 -3.94 3.88
C GLY A 11 -15.40 -4.92 4.48
N ARG A 12 -16.67 -4.62 4.29
CA ARG A 12 -17.74 -5.50 4.70
C ARG A 12 -18.10 -6.45 3.58
N LYS A 13 -18.92 -7.45 3.89
CA LYS A 13 -19.42 -8.37 2.87
C LYS A 13 -20.12 -7.58 1.76
N GLY A 14 -19.72 -7.83 0.52
CA GLY A 14 -20.28 -7.13 -0.62
C GLY A 14 -19.70 -5.75 -0.88
N LEU A 15 -18.83 -5.27 0.00
CA LEU A 15 -18.18 -3.97 -0.14
C LEU A 15 -16.66 -4.13 0.04
N PRO A 16 -15.99 -4.69 -0.96
CA PRO A 16 -14.55 -4.93 -0.82
C PRO A 16 -13.77 -3.62 -0.66
N PHE A 17 -12.89 -3.63 0.30
CA PHE A 17 -12.06 -2.48 0.61
C PHE A 17 -10.78 -2.99 1.25
N PHE A 18 -9.66 -2.39 0.89
CA PHE A 18 -8.37 -2.83 1.40
C PHE A 18 -7.60 -1.69 2.02
N GLN A 19 -6.85 -2.01 3.06
CA GLN A 19 -5.91 -1.09 3.65
C GLN A 19 -4.51 -1.52 3.24
N ILE A 20 -3.65 -0.55 2.96
CA ILE A 20 -2.24 -0.81 2.66
C ILE A 20 -1.52 -0.69 3.99
N VAL A 21 -0.97 -1.80 4.47
CA VAL A 21 -0.42 -1.85 5.82
C VAL A 21 0.98 -2.45 5.83
N VAL A 22 1.73 -2.07 6.86
CA VAL A 22 3.02 -2.67 7.16
C VAL A 22 2.78 -3.70 8.26
N ALA A 23 3.19 -4.93 8.04
CA ALA A 23 2.98 -5.99 9.01
C ALA A 23 4.16 -6.93 9.05
N ASP A 24 4.31 -7.62 10.18
CA ASP A 24 5.30 -8.68 10.31
C ASP A 24 4.87 -9.83 9.41
N SER A 25 5.82 -10.40 8.67
CA SER A 25 5.53 -11.49 7.75
C SER A 25 4.99 -12.73 8.45
N ARG A 26 5.20 -12.84 9.75
CA ARG A 26 4.70 -13.97 10.54
C ARG A 26 3.27 -13.77 11.02
N SER A 27 2.78 -12.53 10.98
CA SER A 27 1.43 -12.25 11.44
C SER A 27 0.40 -12.87 10.53
N PRO A 28 -0.73 -13.36 11.08
CA PRO A 28 -1.83 -13.82 10.25
C PRO A 28 -2.31 -12.72 9.33
N ARG A 29 -2.90 -13.14 8.21
CA ARG A 29 -3.40 -12.21 7.21
C ARG A 29 -4.32 -11.14 7.79
N ASP A 30 -5.18 -11.55 8.72
CA ASP A 30 -6.13 -10.65 9.35
C ASP A 30 -5.66 -10.19 10.73
N GLY A 31 -4.39 -10.41 11.03
CA GLY A 31 -3.83 -10.03 12.31
C GLY A 31 -3.44 -8.57 12.38
N ARG A 32 -2.76 -8.25 13.46
CA ARG A 32 -2.33 -6.89 13.70
C ARG A 32 -1.32 -6.42 12.66
N PHE A 33 -1.35 -5.16 12.37
CA PHE A 33 -0.37 -4.52 11.52
C PHE A 33 0.39 -3.46 12.31
N ILE A 34 1.56 -3.09 11.80
CA ILE A 34 2.43 -2.13 12.46
C ILE A 34 1.97 -0.71 12.17
N GLU A 35 1.68 -0.43 10.90
CA GLU A 35 1.28 0.90 10.47
C GLU A 35 0.42 0.82 9.22
N LYS A 36 -0.53 1.74 9.10
CA LYS A 36 -1.35 1.86 7.89
C LYS A 36 -0.75 2.95 7.01
N LEU A 37 -0.50 2.62 5.75
CA LEU A 37 0.09 3.53 4.79
C LEU A 37 -0.93 4.13 3.83
N GLY A 38 -2.10 3.52 3.72
CA GLY A 38 -3.11 3.99 2.80
C GLY A 38 -4.25 3.00 2.65
N TRP A 39 -4.98 3.14 1.55
CA TRP A 39 -6.14 2.29 1.30
C TRP A 39 -6.34 2.14 -0.20
N TYR A 40 -7.11 1.13 -0.58
CA TYR A 40 -7.42 0.83 -1.97
C TYR A 40 -8.87 0.38 -2.09
N ASP A 41 -9.63 1.02 -2.97
CA ASP A 41 -11.02 0.66 -3.27
C ASP A 41 -11.07 0.07 -4.67
N PRO A 42 -11.19 -1.26 -4.80
CA PRO A 42 -11.21 -1.90 -6.11
C PRO A 42 -12.48 -1.61 -6.91
N ARG A 43 -13.55 -1.24 -6.22
CA ARG A 43 -14.82 -0.93 -6.91
C ARG A 43 -14.72 0.34 -7.74
N LYS A 44 -14.05 1.33 -7.20
CA LYS A 44 -13.87 2.60 -7.85
C LYS A 44 -12.51 2.73 -8.53
N ASP A 45 -11.66 1.73 -8.30
CA ASP A 45 -10.30 1.71 -8.81
C ASP A 45 -9.52 2.96 -8.41
N ILE A 46 -9.70 3.35 -7.16
CA ILE A 46 -8.98 4.48 -6.58
C ILE A 46 -8.21 4.02 -5.35
N PHE A 47 -7.14 4.72 -5.04
CA PHE A 47 -6.34 4.40 -3.87
C PHE A 47 -5.60 5.62 -3.39
N GLU A 48 -5.19 5.54 -2.13
CA GLU A 48 -4.34 6.55 -1.51
C GLU A 48 -3.14 5.82 -0.91
N LEU A 49 -1.96 6.38 -1.06
CA LEU A 49 -0.76 5.76 -0.54
C LEU A 49 0.23 6.83 -0.11
N ASN A 50 0.65 6.74 1.15
CA ASN A 50 1.68 7.62 1.67
C ASN A 50 3.05 7.09 1.24
N THR A 51 3.56 7.61 0.14
CA THR A 51 4.81 7.13 -0.44
C THR A 51 6.01 7.45 0.45
N GLU A 52 5.96 8.54 1.19
CA GLU A 52 7.06 8.88 2.10
C GLU A 52 7.23 7.82 3.17
N LYS A 53 6.12 7.44 3.81
CA LYS A 53 6.15 6.39 4.83
C LYS A 53 6.54 5.06 4.23
N LEU A 54 6.01 4.75 3.05
CA LEU A 54 6.34 3.51 2.36
C LEU A 54 7.85 3.43 2.12
N GLU A 55 8.43 4.49 1.61
CA GLU A 55 9.85 4.51 1.30
C GLU A 55 10.72 4.42 2.55
N GLU A 56 10.25 4.99 3.66
CA GLU A 56 10.92 4.82 4.94
C GLU A 56 11.00 3.34 5.32
N TRP A 57 9.88 2.63 5.19
CA TRP A 57 9.84 1.21 5.54
C TRP A 57 10.72 0.38 4.59
N ILE A 58 10.71 0.72 3.31
CA ILE A 58 11.57 0.03 2.36
C ILE A 58 13.03 0.24 2.73
N GLY A 59 13.39 1.46 3.15
CA GLY A 59 14.73 1.74 3.63
C GLY A 59 15.12 0.94 4.85
N LYS A 60 14.13 0.49 5.62
CA LYS A 60 14.36 -0.36 6.78
C LYS A 60 14.33 -1.86 6.45
N GLY A 61 14.16 -2.19 5.18
CA GLY A 61 14.18 -3.57 4.74
C GLY A 61 12.82 -4.19 4.50
N ALA A 62 11.75 -3.41 4.51
CA ALA A 62 10.43 -3.94 4.24
C ALA A 62 10.28 -4.35 2.78
N ILE A 63 9.48 -5.38 2.56
CA ILE A 63 9.26 -5.91 1.21
C ILE A 63 7.80 -5.69 0.83
N MET A 64 7.58 -5.13 -0.35
CA MET A 64 6.22 -4.92 -0.86
C MET A 64 5.67 -6.19 -1.49
N SER A 65 4.38 -6.45 -1.26
CA SER A 65 3.70 -7.51 -2.00
C SER A 65 3.55 -7.07 -3.47
N ASP A 66 3.26 -8.03 -4.33
CA ASP A 66 3.13 -7.73 -5.76
C ASP A 66 2.07 -6.67 -6.03
N ARG A 67 0.94 -6.77 -5.35
CA ARG A 67 -0.14 -5.81 -5.53
C ARG A 67 0.27 -4.41 -5.07
N VAL A 68 0.95 -4.32 -3.95
CA VAL A 68 1.43 -3.04 -3.43
C VAL A 68 2.48 -2.44 -4.37
N LYS A 69 3.32 -3.27 -4.96
CA LYS A 69 4.29 -2.78 -5.94
C LYS A 69 3.60 -2.08 -7.11
N VAL A 70 2.51 -2.65 -7.59
CA VAL A 70 1.74 -2.06 -8.69
C VAL A 70 1.17 -0.72 -8.27
N LEU A 71 0.56 -0.65 -7.09
CA LEU A 71 -0.03 0.59 -6.59
C LEU A 71 1.05 1.66 -6.38
N TYR A 72 2.17 1.27 -5.83
CA TYR A 72 3.27 2.20 -5.62
C TYR A 72 3.78 2.77 -6.94
N ARG A 73 3.94 1.90 -7.93
CA ARG A 73 4.39 2.32 -9.26
C ARG A 73 3.42 3.31 -9.88
N LEU A 74 2.12 3.02 -9.78
CA LEU A 74 1.09 3.91 -10.32
C LEU A 74 1.10 5.26 -9.63
N LYS A 75 1.27 5.26 -8.32
CA LYS A 75 1.33 6.52 -7.56
C LYS A 75 2.53 7.36 -7.99
N LYS A 76 3.68 6.74 -8.14
CA LYS A 76 4.89 7.45 -8.57
C LYS A 76 4.74 7.97 -9.99
N GLN A 77 4.13 7.20 -10.88
CA GLN A 77 3.89 7.64 -12.23
C GLN A 77 2.99 8.86 -12.27
N ARG A 78 1.95 8.87 -11.46
CA ARG A 78 1.03 10.01 -11.39
C ARG A 78 1.76 11.27 -10.92
N GLU A 79 2.60 11.13 -9.91
CA GLU A 79 3.38 12.25 -9.41
C GLU A 79 4.35 12.76 -10.47
N THR A 80 5.03 11.83 -11.14
CA THR A 80 5.98 12.20 -12.19
C THR A 80 5.28 12.83 -13.38
N SER A 81 4.17 12.23 -13.82
CA SER A 81 3.42 12.77 -14.95
C SER A 81 2.90 14.16 -14.66
N LYS A 82 2.41 14.37 -13.44
CA LYS A 82 1.90 15.66 -13.05
C LYS A 82 3.00 16.72 -13.09
N GLY A 83 4.17 16.37 -12.61
CA GLY A 83 5.32 17.25 -12.68
C GLY A 83 5.75 17.53 -14.12
N GLY A 84 5.72 16.48 -14.94
CA GLY A 84 6.07 16.62 -16.33
C GLY A 84 5.11 17.50 -17.11
N GLU A 85 3.84 17.40 -16.79
CA GLU A 85 2.82 18.20 -17.48
C GLU A 85 2.98 19.70 -17.22
N GLU A 86 3.51 20.03 -16.12
CA GLU A 86 3.71 21.44 -15.77
C GLU A 86 4.83 22.08 -16.57
N GLU A 87 5.64 21.27 -17.16
CA GLU A 87 6.70 21.74 -17.99
C GLU A 87 6.20 21.99 -19.42
#